data_28b99987335ff48ac348569651c29416
#
_entry.id   28b99987335ff48ac348569651c29416
#
_cell.length_a   1.000
_cell.length_b   1.000
_cell.length_c   1.000
_cell.angle_alpha   90.00
_cell.angle_beta   90.00
_cell.angle_gamma   90.00
#
_symmetry.space_group_name_H-M   'P 1'
#
loop_
_entity.id
_entity.type
_entity.pdbx_description
1 polymer ?
#
loop_
_entity_poly.entity_id
_entity_poly.type
_entity_poly.pdbx_seq_one_letter_code
_entity_poly.pdbx_strand_id
1 'polypeptide(L)'
;IIFQLQAKPLIAQSTCAIIEGRYSDPDNRGVLRVAGASMVAAASTTDYTMNTASDGSGTDRTANFTVSTSYGGNSGRYELANTGGQDAYVTKLQARGRFIAIKEPVLSDVQSACSIADFGEATLRLNMDYQDDQLVGADAANALLSQEVVEGRVAHRH
;
A
#
# COMPACT_ATOMS: atom_id res chain seq x y z
N ILE A 1 -3.38 6.28 8.75
CA ILE A 1 -4.43 6.49 7.71
C ILE A 1 -4.03 5.67 6.49
N ILE A 2 -4.88 4.76 6.04
CA ILE A 2 -4.61 3.91 4.86
C ILE A 2 -5.48 4.27 3.66
N PHE A 3 -6.46 5.12 3.86
CA PHE A 3 -7.28 5.72 2.81
C PHE A 3 -7.69 7.13 3.21
N GLN A 4 -7.69 8.04 2.26
CA GLN A 4 -8.21 9.40 2.44
C GLN A 4 -8.85 9.87 1.14
N LEU A 5 -10.12 10.29 1.22
CA LEU A 5 -10.84 10.86 0.09
C LEU A 5 -10.24 12.22 -0.28
N GLN A 6 -9.93 12.40 -1.55
CA GLN A 6 -9.40 13.66 -2.08
C GLN A 6 -10.51 14.55 -2.64
N ALA A 7 -11.55 13.94 -3.22
CA ALA A 7 -12.72 14.66 -3.70
C ALA A 7 -13.61 15.08 -2.53
N LYS A 8 -14.41 16.11 -2.76
CA LYS A 8 -15.40 16.62 -1.80
C LYS A 8 -16.79 16.54 -2.40
N PRO A 9 -17.38 15.32 -2.52
CA PRO A 9 -18.68 15.17 -3.13
C PRO A 9 -19.78 15.85 -2.31
N LEU A 10 -20.76 16.42 -3.01
CA LEU A 10 -21.99 16.90 -2.42
C LEU A 10 -22.97 15.74 -2.27
N ILE A 11 -23.57 15.63 -1.09
CA ILE A 11 -24.64 14.68 -0.81
C ILE A 11 -25.90 15.49 -0.53
N ALA A 12 -26.88 15.33 -1.40
CA ALA A 12 -28.15 16.04 -1.28
C ALA A 12 -28.89 15.64 0.01
N GLN A 13 -29.78 16.52 0.45
CA GLN A 13 -30.64 16.24 1.60
C GLN A 13 -31.46 14.96 1.40
N SER A 14 -31.64 14.20 2.45
CA SER A 14 -32.43 12.96 2.46
C SER A 14 -32.01 11.92 1.42
N THR A 15 -30.71 11.92 1.02
CA THR A 15 -30.16 10.95 0.08
C THR A 15 -29.00 10.15 0.71
N CYS A 16 -28.66 9.05 0.04
CA CYS A 16 -27.51 8.21 0.38
C CYS A 16 -26.48 8.25 -0.74
N ALA A 17 -25.21 8.20 -0.37
CA ALA A 17 -24.12 8.04 -1.31
C ALA A 17 -23.24 6.87 -0.87
N ILE A 18 -22.69 6.15 -1.85
CA ILE A 18 -21.72 5.08 -1.62
C ILE A 18 -20.38 5.56 -2.17
N ILE A 19 -19.36 5.51 -1.33
CA ILE A 19 -17.99 5.82 -1.71
C ILE A 19 -17.15 4.57 -1.48
N GLU A 20 -16.44 4.14 -2.51
CA GLU A 20 -15.48 3.06 -2.44
C GLU A 20 -14.07 3.62 -2.59
N GLY A 21 -13.18 3.23 -1.69
CA GLY A 21 -11.81 3.68 -1.68
C GLY A 21 -10.82 2.53 -1.53
N ARG A 22 -9.80 2.51 -2.38
CA ARG A 22 -8.70 1.56 -2.24
C ARG A 22 -7.70 2.06 -1.22
N TYR A 23 -7.11 1.13 -0.49
CA TYR A 23 -6.04 1.47 0.44
C TYR A 23 -4.76 1.80 -0.34
N SER A 24 -4.00 2.72 0.21
CA SER A 24 -2.71 3.14 -0.33
C SER A 24 -1.67 3.17 0.78
N ASP A 25 -0.42 2.98 0.42
CA ASP A 25 0.68 3.14 1.33
C ASP A 25 0.74 4.60 1.81
N PRO A 26 0.72 4.87 3.13
CA PRO A 26 0.81 6.22 3.65
C PRO A 26 2.13 6.92 3.30
N ASP A 27 3.20 6.15 3.13
CA ASP A 27 4.54 6.66 2.83
C ASP A 27 4.79 6.74 1.32
N ASN A 28 4.12 5.89 0.53
CA ASN A 28 4.21 5.87 -0.93
C ASN A 28 2.82 5.76 -1.56
N ARG A 29 2.11 6.87 -1.63
CA ARG A 29 0.71 6.96 -2.09
C ARG A 29 0.47 6.53 -3.55
N GLY A 30 1.52 6.28 -4.32
CA GLY A 30 1.43 5.74 -5.69
C GLY A 30 1.28 4.22 -5.75
N VAL A 31 1.56 3.51 -4.66
CA VAL A 31 1.51 2.04 -4.63
C VAL A 31 0.15 1.56 -4.14
N LEU A 32 -0.66 1.05 -5.08
CA LEU A 32 -2.03 0.54 -4.83
C LEU A 32 -2.10 -0.90 -4.29
N ARG A 33 -0.98 -1.51 -3.91
CA ARG A 33 -0.93 -2.92 -3.47
C ARG A 33 -0.84 -3.04 -1.96
N VAL A 34 -1.84 -2.53 -1.27
CA VAL A 34 -1.87 -2.55 0.20
C VAL A 34 -3.10 -3.30 0.66
N ALA A 35 -2.92 -4.25 1.58
CA ALA A 35 -4.02 -4.86 2.30
C ALA A 35 -4.23 -4.14 3.64
N GLY A 36 -5.49 -3.99 4.06
CA GLY A 36 -5.84 -3.46 5.36
C GLY A 36 -6.00 -4.58 6.39
N ALA A 37 -5.40 -4.41 7.56
CA ALA A 37 -5.59 -5.25 8.73
C ALA A 37 -5.95 -4.41 9.94
N SER A 38 -6.64 -5.00 10.93
CA SER A 38 -7.03 -4.30 12.16
C SER A 38 -7.72 -2.97 11.89
N MET A 39 -8.70 -2.98 10.97
CA MET A 39 -9.44 -1.78 10.59
C MET A 39 -10.21 -1.22 11.77
N VAL A 40 -10.16 0.10 11.93
CA VAL A 40 -10.87 0.83 12.99
C VAL A 40 -12.19 1.34 12.42
N ALA A 41 -13.28 1.12 13.15
CA ALA A 41 -14.59 1.67 12.78
C ALA A 41 -14.50 3.20 12.63
N ALA A 42 -15.16 3.74 11.61
CA ALA A 42 -15.14 5.18 11.35
C ALA A 42 -15.85 5.94 12.48
N ALA A 43 -15.15 6.90 13.07
CA ALA A 43 -15.67 7.75 14.13
C ALA A 43 -15.97 9.15 13.60
N SER A 44 -17.13 9.70 14.02
CA SER A 44 -17.55 11.05 13.70
C SER A 44 -16.46 12.07 14.11
N THR A 45 -16.29 13.10 13.33
CA THR A 45 -15.29 14.17 13.47
C THR A 45 -13.84 13.74 13.33
N THR A 46 -13.50 12.52 13.75
CA THR A 46 -12.16 11.95 13.61
C THR A 46 -11.92 11.44 12.19
N ASP A 47 -12.83 10.63 11.67
CA ASP A 47 -12.66 9.93 10.40
C ASP A 47 -13.50 10.52 9.27
N TYR A 48 -14.58 11.20 9.61
CA TYR A 48 -15.40 11.90 8.64
C TYR A 48 -15.96 13.21 9.18
N THR A 49 -16.09 14.19 8.29
CA THR A 49 -16.73 15.47 8.56
C THR A 49 -17.52 15.92 7.33
N MET A 50 -18.67 16.54 7.57
CA MET A 50 -19.56 17.09 6.58
C MET A 50 -19.84 18.56 6.84
N ASN A 51 -19.90 19.37 5.79
CA ASN A 51 -20.08 20.80 5.91
C ASN A 51 -20.94 21.33 4.78
N THR A 52 -21.66 22.44 4.98
CA THR A 52 -22.45 23.09 3.92
C THR A 52 -21.61 23.74 2.83
N ALA A 53 -20.31 23.99 3.09
CA ALA A 53 -19.35 24.48 2.11
C ALA A 53 -18.24 23.47 1.88
N SER A 54 -17.79 23.32 0.63
CA SER A 54 -16.79 22.34 0.23
C SER A 54 -15.39 22.61 0.81
N ASP A 55 -15.10 23.84 1.17
CA ASP A 55 -13.86 24.26 1.84
C ASP A 55 -13.86 24.06 3.36
N GLY A 56 -15.04 23.72 3.93
CA GLY A 56 -15.23 23.55 5.37
C GLY A 56 -15.55 24.83 6.13
N SER A 57 -15.69 25.97 5.45
CA SER A 57 -15.97 27.27 6.08
C SER A 57 -17.46 27.47 6.46
N GLY A 58 -18.33 26.60 5.99
CA GLY A 58 -19.76 26.67 6.26
C GLY A 58 -20.15 26.06 7.62
N THR A 59 -21.41 25.68 7.73
CA THR A 59 -21.95 25.05 8.93
C THR A 59 -21.61 23.56 8.96
N ASP A 60 -21.10 23.07 10.10
CA ASP A 60 -20.88 21.64 10.33
C ASP A 60 -22.21 20.88 10.31
N ARG A 61 -22.27 19.84 9.51
CA ARG A 61 -23.44 18.94 9.33
C ARG A 61 -23.10 17.48 9.67
N THR A 62 -21.95 17.22 10.25
CA THR A 62 -21.47 15.87 10.55
C THR A 62 -22.48 15.05 11.37
N ALA A 63 -23.14 15.69 12.34
CA ALA A 63 -24.15 15.03 13.16
C ALA A 63 -25.43 14.60 12.40
N ASN A 64 -25.66 15.17 11.22
CA ASN A 64 -26.82 14.85 10.38
C ASN A 64 -26.57 13.67 9.42
N PHE A 65 -25.41 13.00 9.55
CA PHE A 65 -25.06 11.89 8.72
C PHE A 65 -24.96 10.59 9.52
N THR A 66 -25.50 9.53 8.94
CA THR A 66 -25.21 8.17 9.36
C THR A 66 -24.17 7.59 8.43
N VAL A 67 -23.07 7.11 8.99
CA VAL A 67 -21.97 6.51 8.20
C VAL A 67 -21.84 5.06 8.59
N SER A 68 -22.03 4.18 7.62
CA SER A 68 -21.79 2.76 7.71
C SER A 68 -20.55 2.39 6.91
N THR A 69 -19.70 1.55 7.46
CA THR A 69 -18.42 1.17 6.83
C THR A 69 -18.29 -0.34 6.73
N SER A 70 -17.85 -0.81 5.58
CA SER A 70 -17.46 -2.20 5.34
C SER A 70 -16.05 -2.23 4.77
N TYR A 71 -15.16 -2.95 5.44
CA TYR A 71 -13.75 -3.03 5.08
C TYR A 71 -13.42 -4.37 4.46
N GLY A 72 -12.95 -4.37 3.22
CA GLY A 72 -12.40 -5.53 2.52
C GLY A 72 -10.88 -5.62 2.70
N GLY A 73 -10.27 -6.60 2.03
CA GLY A 73 -8.83 -6.83 2.11
C GLY A 73 -8.00 -5.65 1.59
N ASN A 74 -8.42 -4.99 0.51
CA ASN A 74 -7.68 -3.90 -0.15
C ASN A 74 -8.49 -2.63 -0.40
N SER A 75 -9.73 -2.58 0.06
CA SER A 75 -10.63 -1.44 -0.14
C SER A 75 -11.62 -1.31 1.01
N GLY A 76 -12.14 -0.10 1.20
CA GLY A 76 -13.24 0.19 2.10
C GLY A 76 -14.44 0.74 1.33
N ARG A 77 -15.64 0.35 1.73
CA ARG A 77 -16.91 0.86 1.25
C ARG A 77 -17.56 1.68 2.38
N TYR A 78 -17.97 2.87 2.04
CA TYR A 78 -18.61 3.82 2.94
C TYR A 78 -20.00 4.14 2.41
N GLU A 79 -21.01 3.90 3.23
CA GLU A 79 -22.38 4.32 2.95
C GLU A 79 -22.68 5.54 3.81
N LEU A 80 -22.95 6.66 3.17
CA LEU A 80 -23.16 7.95 3.79
C LEU A 80 -24.62 8.35 3.57
N ALA A 81 -25.43 8.33 4.61
CA ALA A 81 -26.82 8.75 4.54
C ALA A 81 -26.97 10.15 5.17
N ASN A 82 -27.39 11.12 4.38
CA ASN A 82 -27.76 12.45 4.84
C ASN A 82 -29.19 12.43 5.37
N THR A 83 -29.36 12.42 6.66
CA THR A 83 -30.67 12.47 7.34
C THR A 83 -31.11 13.88 7.66
N GLY A 84 -30.28 14.87 7.32
CA GLY A 84 -30.58 16.28 7.55
C GLY A 84 -31.44 16.91 6.44
N GLY A 85 -31.94 18.10 6.70
CA GLY A 85 -32.77 18.88 5.78
C GLY A 85 -31.99 19.79 4.84
N GLN A 86 -30.69 19.61 4.66
CA GLN A 86 -29.82 20.41 3.79
C GLN A 86 -28.75 19.57 3.14
N ASP A 87 -28.34 20.01 1.95
CA ASP A 87 -27.20 19.45 1.24
C ASP A 87 -25.90 19.68 2.02
N ALA A 88 -24.96 18.73 1.94
CA ALA A 88 -23.65 18.89 2.56
C ALA A 88 -22.55 18.21 1.77
N TYR A 89 -21.37 18.81 1.79
CA TYR A 89 -20.16 18.28 1.21
C TYR A 89 -19.43 17.37 2.20
N VAL A 90 -18.90 16.27 1.72
CA VAL A 90 -17.96 15.45 2.48
C VAL A 90 -16.61 16.17 2.49
N THR A 91 -16.26 16.81 3.59
CA THR A 91 -15.01 17.58 3.70
C THR A 91 -13.84 16.74 4.17
N LYS A 92 -14.12 15.62 4.87
CA LYS A 92 -13.15 14.62 5.28
C LYS A 92 -13.79 13.24 5.21
N LEU A 93 -13.07 12.26 4.72
CA LEU A 93 -13.39 10.84 4.84
C LEU A 93 -12.08 10.06 4.77
N GLN A 94 -11.80 9.28 5.80
CA GLN A 94 -10.56 8.51 5.92
C GLN A 94 -10.81 7.15 6.56
N ALA A 95 -9.90 6.19 6.28
CA ALA A 95 -9.83 4.92 6.99
C ALA A 95 -8.56 4.84 7.82
N ARG A 96 -8.71 4.32 9.02
CA ARG A 96 -7.61 3.98 9.93
C ARG A 96 -7.50 2.47 10.08
N GLY A 97 -6.28 1.97 10.04
CA GLY A 97 -5.98 0.56 10.23
C GLY A 97 -4.49 0.32 10.11
N ARG A 98 -4.07 -0.90 10.30
CA ARG A 98 -2.72 -1.36 9.95
C ARG A 98 -2.70 -1.68 8.47
N PHE A 99 -1.64 -1.33 7.77
CA PHE A 99 -1.45 -1.74 6.39
C PHE A 99 -0.49 -2.93 6.31
N ILE A 100 -0.71 -3.78 5.33
CA ILE A 100 0.20 -4.84 4.93
C ILE A 100 0.71 -4.44 3.56
N ALA A 101 1.96 -4.00 3.47
CA ALA A 101 2.60 -3.73 2.20
C ALA A 101 3.00 -5.06 1.55
N ILE A 102 2.61 -5.26 0.30
CA ILE A 102 3.19 -6.31 -0.52
C ILE A 102 4.47 -5.71 -1.09
N LYS A 103 5.61 -6.10 -0.54
CA LYS A 103 6.90 -5.70 -1.07
C LYS A 103 7.10 -6.33 -2.45
N GLU A 104 7.64 -5.57 -3.38
CA GLU A 104 8.12 -6.12 -4.64
C GLU A 104 9.30 -7.05 -4.36
N PRO A 105 9.49 -8.13 -5.15
CA PRO A 105 10.64 -9.01 -4.97
C PRO A 105 11.91 -8.19 -5.14
N VAL A 106 12.81 -8.35 -4.17
CA VAL A 106 14.12 -7.70 -4.21
C VAL A 106 15.02 -8.52 -5.13
N LEU A 107 15.58 -7.87 -6.13
CA LEU A 107 16.59 -8.45 -7.02
C LEU A 107 17.97 -8.05 -6.49
N SER A 108 18.81 -9.04 -6.24
CA SER A 108 20.23 -8.84 -5.95
C SER A 108 21.05 -9.46 -7.07
N ASP A 109 21.87 -8.64 -7.74
CA ASP A 109 22.77 -9.06 -8.80
C ASP A 109 24.21 -8.93 -8.33
N VAL A 110 24.95 -10.00 -8.45
CA VAL A 110 26.38 -10.06 -8.08
C VAL A 110 27.17 -10.70 -9.20
N GLN A 111 28.24 -10.05 -9.63
CA GLN A 111 29.06 -10.49 -10.76
C GLN A 111 30.54 -10.62 -10.38
N SER A 112 31.22 -11.59 -10.96
CA SER A 112 32.68 -11.68 -10.91
C SER A 112 33.28 -11.32 -12.26
N ALA A 113 33.91 -10.16 -12.35
CA ALA A 113 34.57 -9.73 -13.58
C ALA A 113 35.70 -10.67 -14.03
N CYS A 114 36.39 -11.29 -13.09
CA CYS A 114 37.47 -12.25 -13.40
C CYS A 114 36.91 -13.54 -13.97
N SER A 115 35.80 -14.06 -13.43
CA SER A 115 35.15 -15.27 -13.92
C SER A 115 34.56 -15.06 -15.32
N ILE A 116 33.96 -13.89 -15.56
CA ILE A 116 33.40 -13.53 -16.88
C ILE A 116 34.52 -13.44 -17.93
N ALA A 117 35.70 -12.89 -17.58
CA ALA A 117 36.81 -12.77 -18.50
C ALA A 117 37.41 -14.12 -18.87
N ASP A 118 37.44 -15.09 -17.93
CA ASP A 118 38.05 -16.41 -18.13
C ASP A 118 37.11 -17.43 -18.78
N PHE A 119 35.82 -17.39 -18.45
CA PHE A 119 34.84 -18.41 -18.79
C PHE A 119 33.63 -17.92 -19.56
N GLY A 120 33.51 -16.60 -19.76
CA GLY A 120 32.31 -15.98 -20.34
C GLY A 120 31.20 -15.75 -19.30
N GLU A 121 30.12 -15.14 -19.76
CA GLU A 121 28.97 -14.84 -18.91
C GLU A 121 28.09 -16.07 -18.70
N ALA A 122 27.93 -16.51 -17.44
CA ALA A 122 26.97 -17.53 -17.03
C ALA A 122 26.08 -16.97 -15.93
N THR A 123 24.77 -17.08 -16.08
CA THR A 123 23.80 -16.54 -15.12
C THR A 123 23.15 -17.66 -14.33
N LEU A 124 23.32 -17.65 -13.00
CA LEU A 124 22.56 -18.48 -12.07
C LEU A 124 21.45 -17.64 -11.44
N ARG A 125 20.21 -18.10 -11.53
CA ARG A 125 19.07 -17.48 -10.87
C ARG A 125 18.66 -18.32 -9.67
N LEU A 126 18.72 -17.71 -8.50
CA LEU A 126 18.24 -18.30 -7.25
C LEU A 126 16.93 -17.59 -6.85
N ASN A 127 15.84 -18.35 -6.74
CA ASN A 127 14.61 -17.84 -6.20
C ASN A 127 14.52 -18.18 -4.71
N MET A 128 14.46 -17.12 -3.88
CA MET A 128 14.36 -17.26 -2.42
C MET A 128 12.96 -16.83 -1.99
N ASP A 129 12.03 -17.76 -1.94
CA ASP A 129 10.67 -17.52 -1.49
C ASP A 129 10.67 -17.11 -0.01
N TYR A 130 9.82 -16.13 0.33
CA TYR A 130 9.67 -15.59 1.69
C TYR A 130 10.88 -14.82 2.26
N GLN A 131 11.88 -14.49 1.44
CA GLN A 131 12.99 -13.63 1.85
C GLN A 131 12.71 -12.19 1.40
N ASP A 132 12.65 -11.26 2.37
CA ASP A 132 12.40 -9.83 2.15
C ASP A 132 13.60 -8.94 2.51
N ASP A 133 14.68 -9.53 3.00
CA ASP A 133 15.92 -8.84 3.33
C ASP A 133 16.91 -8.88 2.17
N GLN A 134 17.21 -7.71 1.61
CA GLN A 134 18.14 -7.55 0.50
C GLN A 134 19.57 -7.98 0.86
N LEU A 135 19.99 -7.79 2.12
CA LEU A 135 21.33 -8.16 2.58
C LEU A 135 21.52 -9.67 2.55
N VAL A 136 20.52 -10.43 3.00
CA VAL A 136 20.57 -11.90 2.98
C VAL A 136 20.62 -12.41 1.53
N GLY A 137 19.87 -11.77 0.61
CA GLY A 137 19.95 -12.10 -0.81
C GLY A 137 21.33 -11.82 -1.41
N ALA A 138 21.95 -10.70 -1.07
CA ALA A 138 23.30 -10.37 -1.50
C ALA A 138 24.37 -11.31 -0.92
N ASP A 139 24.26 -11.66 0.35
CA ASP A 139 25.18 -12.59 1.01
C ASP A 139 25.11 -13.99 0.42
N ALA A 140 23.90 -14.48 0.13
CA ALA A 140 23.72 -15.77 -0.53
C ALA A 140 24.30 -15.78 -1.95
N ALA A 141 24.10 -14.72 -2.72
CA ALA A 141 24.65 -14.57 -4.05
C ALA A 141 26.19 -14.52 -4.04
N ASN A 142 26.79 -13.79 -3.10
CA ASN A 142 28.25 -13.73 -2.89
C ASN A 142 28.82 -15.08 -2.47
N ALA A 143 28.13 -15.83 -1.61
CA ALA A 143 28.58 -17.15 -1.17
C ALA A 143 28.60 -18.14 -2.33
N LEU A 144 27.56 -18.15 -3.16
CA LEU A 144 27.51 -19.01 -4.36
C LEU A 144 28.60 -18.62 -5.37
N LEU A 145 28.79 -17.34 -5.63
CA LEU A 145 29.83 -16.86 -6.52
C LEU A 145 31.23 -17.27 -6.07
N SER A 146 31.49 -17.23 -4.76
CA SER A 146 32.77 -17.64 -4.19
C SER A 146 33.03 -19.13 -4.33
N GLN A 147 32.02 -19.98 -4.25
CA GLN A 147 32.13 -21.42 -4.46
C GLN A 147 32.46 -21.76 -5.91
N GLU A 148 31.77 -21.19 -6.89
CA GLU A 148 32.03 -21.41 -8.29
C GLU A 148 33.42 -20.97 -8.72
N VAL A 149 33.92 -19.85 -8.23
CA VAL A 149 35.27 -19.37 -8.48
C VAL A 149 36.34 -20.35 -7.95
N VAL A 150 36.09 -21.00 -6.80
CA VAL A 150 37.02 -22.00 -6.22
C VAL A 150 37.00 -23.28 -7.04
N GLU A 151 35.84 -23.79 -7.44
CA GLU A 151 35.73 -25.02 -8.23
C GLU A 151 36.27 -24.84 -9.67
N GLY A 152 36.01 -23.71 -10.31
CA GLY A 152 36.59 -23.38 -11.62
C GLY A 152 38.12 -23.33 -11.61
N ARG A 153 38.73 -22.83 -10.52
CA ARG A 153 40.19 -22.81 -10.36
C ARG A 153 40.79 -24.20 -10.12
N VAL A 154 40.07 -25.11 -9.50
CA VAL A 154 40.54 -26.51 -9.26
C VAL A 154 40.49 -27.31 -10.53
N ALA A 155 39.47 -27.12 -11.39
CA ALA A 155 39.33 -27.81 -12.66
C ALA A 155 40.41 -27.45 -13.71
N HIS A 156 41.03 -26.27 -13.59
CA HIS A 156 42.07 -25.81 -14.53
C HIS A 156 43.52 -26.19 -14.15
N ARG A 157 43.72 -26.93 -13.07
CA ARG A 157 45.05 -27.37 -12.60
C ARG A 157 45.39 -28.83 -12.95
N HIS A 158 44.63 -29.47 -13.83
CA HIS A 158 44.91 -30.84 -14.30
C HIS A 158 45.25 -30.86 -15.81
#